data_437fb501cc09d721fa4e0ed7a28f53bb
#
_entry.id   437fb501cc09d721fa4e0ed7a28f53bb
#
_cell.length_a   1.000
_cell.length_b   1.000
_cell.length_c   1.000
_cell.angle_alpha   90.00
_cell.angle_beta   90.00
_cell.angle_gamma   90.00
#
_symmetry.space_group_name_H-M   'P 1'
#
loop_
_entity.id
_entity.type
_entity.pdbx_description
1 polymer ?
#
loop_
_entity_poly.entity_id
_entity_poly.type
_entity_poly.pdbx_seq_one_letter_code
_entity_poly.pdbx_strand_id
1 'polypeptide(L)'
;MCGRYVNVTSVEAVEKRFQVTAGPDYTAAPPPPNTNVSHGDLAPVVTGDRPDALQAMQFGFTPAWAKKQFYMINARSEGDHNADNDPGYRGAMGILQKPMFRQSIRTRRCLVVADAFIEGPQREKLAKPYVVYARDGQRPFALAGIWDEWTDTATGELVRSFAIITTTACDTLQAIGHHRSPVLLDP
;
A
#
# COMPACT_ATOMS: atom_id res chain seq x y z
N MET A 1 9.54 -2.71 -7.06
CA MET A 1 8.84 -2.45 -5.79
C MET A 1 7.70 -1.52 -6.11
N CYS A 2 6.47 -1.83 -5.64
CA CYS A 2 5.28 -1.00 -5.90
C CYS A 2 5.38 0.33 -5.15
N GLY A 3 6.03 1.29 -5.78
CA GLY A 3 6.29 2.61 -5.19
C GLY A 3 5.40 3.71 -5.74
N ARG A 4 4.55 3.38 -6.72
CA ARG A 4 3.64 4.32 -7.38
C ARG A 4 2.34 3.64 -7.76
N TYR A 5 1.22 4.33 -7.55
CA TYR A 5 -0.09 3.85 -7.98
C TYR A 5 -1.03 5.00 -8.31
N VAL A 6 -2.17 4.68 -8.91
CA VAL A 6 -3.20 5.62 -9.34
C VAL A 6 -4.37 5.54 -8.37
N ASN A 7 -4.87 6.68 -7.95
CA ASN A 7 -6.11 6.82 -7.19
C ASN A 7 -6.87 8.04 -7.70
N VAL A 8 -7.84 7.83 -8.57
CA VAL A 8 -8.64 8.88 -9.23
C VAL A 8 -10.14 8.60 -9.16
N THR A 9 -10.54 7.44 -8.63
CA THR A 9 -11.96 7.11 -8.44
C THR A 9 -12.59 8.05 -7.43
N SER A 10 -13.83 8.49 -7.70
CA SER A 10 -14.57 9.37 -6.79
C SER A 10 -14.86 8.70 -5.44
N VAL A 11 -15.04 9.52 -4.41
CA VAL A 11 -15.33 9.05 -3.04
C VAL A 11 -16.59 8.19 -3.03
N GLU A 12 -17.66 8.62 -3.70
CA GLU A 12 -18.94 7.90 -3.77
C GLU A 12 -18.77 6.50 -4.42
N ALA A 13 -17.92 6.39 -5.43
CA ALA A 13 -17.65 5.10 -6.07
C ALA A 13 -16.79 4.18 -5.15
N VAL A 14 -15.87 4.76 -4.38
CA VAL A 14 -15.11 4.03 -3.35
C VAL A 14 -16.05 3.55 -2.24
N GLU A 15 -16.91 4.42 -1.69
CA GLU A 15 -17.90 4.09 -0.65
C GLU A 15 -18.80 2.93 -1.09
N LYS A 16 -19.32 3.01 -2.31
CA LYS A 16 -20.16 1.96 -2.89
C LYS A 16 -19.42 0.64 -3.05
N ARG A 17 -18.18 0.67 -3.55
CA ARG A 17 -17.40 -0.53 -3.86
C ARG A 17 -16.91 -1.25 -2.60
N PHE A 18 -16.46 -0.49 -1.61
CA PHE A 18 -15.91 -1.01 -0.36
C PHE A 18 -16.94 -1.12 0.77
N GLN A 19 -18.18 -0.64 0.56
CA GLN A 19 -19.25 -0.58 1.57
C GLN A 19 -18.81 0.21 2.83
N VAL A 20 -18.16 1.35 2.62
CA VAL A 20 -17.64 2.23 3.66
C VAL A 20 -18.26 3.62 3.53
N THR A 21 -18.05 4.46 4.54
CA THR A 21 -18.45 5.87 4.51
C THR A 21 -17.24 6.77 4.77
N ALA A 22 -17.11 7.85 4.01
CA ALA A 22 -16.11 8.87 4.29
C ALA A 22 -16.43 9.58 5.61
N GLY A 23 -15.59 9.35 6.63
CA GLY A 23 -15.76 9.95 7.94
C GLY A 23 -15.52 11.46 7.93
N PRO A 24 -15.89 12.18 9.03
CA PRO A 24 -15.72 13.64 9.13
C PRO A 24 -14.27 14.10 8.85
N ASP A 25 -13.28 13.38 9.37
CA ASP A 25 -11.86 13.71 9.18
C ASP A 25 -11.44 13.59 7.71
N TYR A 26 -11.97 12.57 7.00
CA TYR A 26 -11.70 12.39 5.57
C TYR A 26 -12.38 13.49 4.75
N THR A 27 -13.63 13.81 5.04
CA THR A 27 -14.40 14.83 4.31
C THR A 27 -13.90 16.24 4.55
N ALA A 28 -13.30 16.52 5.71
CA ALA A 28 -12.69 17.82 6.00
C ALA A 28 -11.42 18.10 5.16
N ALA A 29 -10.65 17.06 4.83
CA ALA A 29 -9.42 17.17 4.05
C ALA A 29 -9.22 15.93 3.15
N PRO A 30 -10.08 15.71 2.14
CA PRO A 30 -9.97 14.55 1.28
C PRO A 30 -8.68 14.61 0.44
N PRO A 31 -7.95 13.51 0.31
CA PRO A 31 -6.83 13.45 -0.64
C PRO A 31 -7.34 13.74 -2.06
N PRO A 32 -6.67 14.61 -2.82
CA PRO A 32 -7.08 14.88 -4.20
C PRO A 32 -6.87 13.63 -5.08
N PRO A 33 -7.66 13.50 -6.17
CA PRO A 33 -7.37 12.49 -7.19
C PRO A 33 -5.92 12.59 -7.66
N ASN A 34 -5.21 11.46 -7.65
CA ASN A 34 -3.78 11.44 -7.94
C ASN A 34 -3.43 10.28 -8.90
N THR A 35 -2.93 10.62 -10.08
CA THR A 35 -2.49 9.64 -11.08
C THR A 35 -1.12 9.05 -10.80
N ASN A 36 -0.45 9.49 -9.74
CA ASN A 36 0.92 9.12 -9.43
C ASN A 36 1.22 9.19 -7.92
N VAL A 37 0.36 8.57 -7.11
CA VAL A 37 0.56 8.50 -5.65
C VAL A 37 1.94 7.95 -5.34
N SER A 38 2.72 8.68 -4.57
CA SER A 38 4.08 8.35 -4.16
C SER A 38 4.27 8.50 -2.66
N HIS A 39 5.42 8.09 -2.14
CA HIS A 39 5.73 8.25 -0.72
C HIS A 39 5.59 9.71 -0.29
N GLY A 40 5.01 9.91 0.89
CA GLY A 40 4.68 11.23 1.43
C GLY A 40 3.27 11.73 1.10
N ASP A 41 2.64 11.23 0.03
CA ASP A 41 1.28 11.62 -0.34
C ASP A 41 0.25 11.01 0.62
N LEU A 42 -0.83 11.76 0.88
CA LEU A 42 -2.03 11.23 1.53
C LEU A 42 -2.86 10.44 0.52
N ALA A 43 -3.41 9.32 0.96
CA ALA A 43 -4.23 8.46 0.12
C ALA A 43 -5.31 7.72 0.92
N PRO A 44 -6.44 7.33 0.27
CA PRO A 44 -7.53 6.65 0.93
C PRO A 44 -7.18 5.21 1.32
N VAL A 45 -7.53 4.86 2.56
CA VAL A 45 -7.39 3.51 3.12
C VAL A 45 -8.62 3.14 3.95
N VAL A 46 -8.86 1.83 4.06
CA VAL A 46 -9.84 1.26 5.01
C VAL A 46 -9.06 0.39 5.98
N THR A 47 -9.19 0.64 7.27
CA THR A 47 -8.41 -0.06 8.31
C THR A 47 -9.23 -1.13 9.02
N GLY A 48 -8.57 -2.18 9.53
CA GLY A 48 -9.25 -3.28 10.20
C GLY A 48 -9.89 -2.92 11.53
N ASP A 49 -9.51 -1.82 12.17
CA ASP A 49 -10.13 -1.27 13.39
C ASP A 49 -11.34 -0.37 13.10
N ARG A 50 -11.44 0.18 11.89
CA ARG A 50 -12.60 0.93 11.38
C ARG A 50 -12.97 0.46 9.97
N PRO A 51 -13.52 -0.77 9.84
CA PRO A 51 -13.76 -1.40 8.54
C PRO A 51 -14.91 -0.76 7.74
N ASP A 52 -15.71 0.08 8.37
CA ASP A 52 -16.83 0.83 7.81
C ASP A 52 -16.46 2.27 7.42
N ALA A 53 -15.20 2.70 7.65
CA ALA A 53 -14.79 4.08 7.46
C ALA A 53 -13.62 4.24 6.47
N LEU A 54 -13.79 5.13 5.51
CA LEU A 54 -12.70 5.60 4.66
C LEU A 54 -11.86 6.62 5.43
N GLN A 55 -10.55 6.44 5.41
CA GLN A 55 -9.58 7.28 6.11
C GLN A 55 -8.49 7.74 5.14
N ALA A 56 -7.83 8.87 5.44
CA ALA A 56 -6.65 9.33 4.74
C ALA A 56 -5.40 9.04 5.57
N MET A 57 -4.41 8.39 4.96
CA MET A 57 -3.11 8.12 5.60
C MET A 57 -1.97 8.40 4.64
N GLN A 58 -0.80 8.69 5.19
CA GLN A 58 0.41 8.94 4.41
C GLN A 58 0.99 7.64 3.85
N PHE A 59 1.24 7.62 2.54
CA PHE A 59 1.98 6.51 1.93
C PHE A 59 3.47 6.61 2.29
N GLY A 60 4.00 5.55 2.89
CA GLY A 60 5.37 5.51 3.42
C GLY A 60 5.36 5.27 4.93
N PHE A 61 5.23 4.01 5.32
CA PHE A 61 5.08 3.53 6.70
C PHE A 61 6.24 3.96 7.60
N THR A 62 5.90 4.47 8.78
CA THR A 62 6.80 4.75 9.88
C THR A 62 6.29 4.01 11.12
N PRO A 63 7.05 3.08 11.72
CA PRO A 63 6.59 2.36 12.91
C PRO A 63 6.57 3.27 14.13
N ALA A 64 5.64 3.02 15.07
CA ALA A 64 5.43 3.83 16.28
C ALA A 64 6.71 4.06 17.12
N TRP A 65 7.63 3.09 17.14
CA TRP A 65 8.87 3.14 17.91
C TRP A 65 10.00 3.91 17.22
N ALA A 66 9.80 4.42 16.00
CA ALA A 66 10.86 5.09 15.24
C ALA A 66 11.27 6.41 15.88
N LYS A 67 12.58 6.67 15.92
CA LYS A 67 13.13 7.95 16.42
C LYS A 67 13.01 9.10 15.42
N LYS A 68 12.80 8.75 14.13
CA LYS A 68 12.61 9.69 13.02
C LYS A 68 11.67 9.08 11.99
N GLN A 69 11.09 9.92 11.16
CA GLN A 69 10.20 9.45 10.10
C GLN A 69 10.96 8.57 9.09
N PHE A 70 10.37 7.43 8.74
CA PHE A 70 10.73 6.59 7.62
C PHE A 70 9.68 6.74 6.51
N TYR A 71 10.03 6.30 5.31
CA TYR A 71 9.09 6.19 4.21
C TYR A 71 9.18 4.79 3.61
N MET A 72 8.89 3.77 4.42
CA MET A 72 8.88 2.38 3.96
C MET A 72 7.62 2.12 3.14
N ILE A 73 7.77 2.14 1.83
CA ILE A 73 6.64 2.01 0.90
C ILE A 73 6.14 0.58 0.75
N ASN A 74 7.00 -0.43 1.02
CA ASN A 74 6.63 -1.83 0.86
C ASN A 74 7.05 -2.69 2.06
N ALA A 75 6.21 -3.67 2.36
CA ALA A 75 6.46 -4.74 3.31
C ALA A 75 6.42 -6.09 2.59
N ARG A 76 7.55 -6.82 2.55
CA ARG A 76 7.61 -8.14 1.90
C ARG A 76 6.90 -9.18 2.75
N SER A 77 5.92 -9.89 2.18
CA SER A 77 5.18 -10.96 2.87
C SER A 77 6.08 -12.10 3.34
N GLU A 78 7.08 -12.46 2.56
CA GLU A 78 8.08 -13.48 2.86
C GLU A 78 9.21 -13.00 3.79
N GLY A 79 9.27 -11.71 4.13
CA GLY A 79 10.38 -11.14 4.91
C GLY A 79 11.71 -11.27 4.16
N ASP A 80 12.72 -11.88 4.80
CA ASP A 80 14.05 -12.11 4.19
C ASP A 80 14.20 -13.50 3.55
N HIS A 81 13.16 -14.35 3.60
CA HIS A 81 13.24 -15.74 3.14
C HIS A 81 13.34 -15.89 1.61
N ASN A 82 13.13 -14.80 0.87
CA ASN A 82 13.29 -14.76 -0.58
C ASN A 82 14.13 -13.54 -1.01
N ALA A 83 15.35 -13.43 -0.49
CA ALA A 83 16.23 -12.29 -0.78
C ALA A 83 16.55 -12.17 -2.28
N ASP A 84 16.71 -13.30 -2.96
CA ASP A 84 17.06 -13.36 -4.38
C ASP A 84 15.87 -13.13 -5.33
N ASN A 85 14.64 -12.94 -4.77
CA ASN A 85 13.40 -12.77 -5.52
C ASN A 85 13.09 -13.94 -6.47
N ASP A 86 13.29 -15.18 -6.01
CA ASP A 86 12.91 -16.38 -6.77
C ASP A 86 11.40 -16.33 -7.07
N PRO A 87 10.96 -16.31 -8.33
CA PRO A 87 9.56 -16.26 -8.70
C PRO A 87 8.80 -17.55 -8.32
N GLY A 88 9.52 -18.65 -8.11
CA GLY A 88 8.97 -19.93 -7.63
C GLY A 88 8.68 -19.97 -6.12
N TYR A 89 9.19 -19.02 -5.34
CA TYR A 89 8.98 -19.00 -3.88
C TYR A 89 7.50 -18.79 -3.52
N ARG A 90 6.97 -19.60 -2.60
CA ARG A 90 5.54 -19.60 -2.20
C ARG A 90 5.30 -19.25 -0.72
N GLY A 91 6.34 -18.98 0.05
CA GLY A 91 6.20 -18.60 1.47
C GLY A 91 5.74 -17.14 1.63
N ALA A 92 4.92 -16.88 2.65
CA ALA A 92 4.39 -15.54 2.90
C ALA A 92 4.45 -15.09 4.36
N MET A 93 4.94 -15.93 5.28
CA MET A 93 4.83 -15.67 6.72
C MET A 93 6.06 -14.99 7.34
N GLY A 94 7.11 -14.72 6.57
CA GLY A 94 8.34 -14.10 7.06
C GLY A 94 8.15 -12.69 7.61
N ILE A 95 7.14 -11.95 7.11
CA ILE A 95 6.78 -10.62 7.60
C ILE A 95 6.45 -10.61 9.11
N LEU A 96 5.93 -11.71 9.67
CA LEU A 96 5.62 -11.87 11.10
C LEU A 96 6.87 -11.85 11.98
N GLN A 97 8.04 -12.08 11.42
CA GLN A 97 9.33 -12.11 12.10
C GLN A 97 10.08 -10.78 11.97
N LYS A 98 9.68 -9.90 11.03
CA LYS A 98 10.36 -8.63 10.79
C LYS A 98 10.05 -7.62 11.89
N PRO A 99 11.04 -7.14 12.66
CA PRO A 99 10.81 -6.18 13.76
C PRO A 99 10.02 -4.95 13.34
N MET A 100 10.23 -4.45 12.11
CA MET A 100 9.55 -3.28 11.58
C MET A 100 8.05 -3.52 11.34
N PHE A 101 7.63 -4.74 10.96
CA PHE A 101 6.28 -5.00 10.47
C PHE A 101 5.48 -5.97 11.34
N ARG A 102 6.16 -6.77 12.19
CA ARG A 102 5.54 -7.89 12.93
C ARG A 102 4.35 -7.49 13.80
N GLN A 103 4.34 -6.28 14.33
CA GLN A 103 3.22 -5.78 15.13
C GLN A 103 2.06 -5.38 14.22
N SER A 104 2.33 -4.55 13.23
CA SER A 104 1.30 -4.00 12.35
C SER A 104 0.62 -5.06 11.50
N ILE A 105 1.34 -6.08 11.01
CA ILE A 105 0.72 -7.18 10.27
C ILE A 105 -0.27 -8.02 11.11
N ARG A 106 -0.11 -8.03 12.43
CA ARG A 106 -1.04 -8.72 13.33
C ARG A 106 -2.26 -7.90 13.70
N THR A 107 -2.10 -6.60 13.89
CA THR A 107 -3.12 -5.74 14.53
C THR A 107 -3.55 -4.53 13.72
N ARG A 108 -2.78 -4.12 12.70
CA ARG A 108 -2.98 -2.87 11.95
C ARG A 108 -2.90 -3.10 10.44
N ARG A 109 -3.80 -3.96 9.94
CA ARG A 109 -3.95 -4.20 8.50
C ARG A 109 -4.88 -3.18 7.89
N CYS A 110 -4.67 -2.86 6.62
CA CYS A 110 -5.55 -1.97 5.86
C CYS A 110 -5.72 -2.42 4.42
N LEU A 111 -6.78 -1.94 3.80
CA LEU A 111 -7.00 -1.96 2.37
C LEU A 111 -6.56 -0.61 1.82
N VAL A 112 -5.63 -0.60 0.88
CA VAL A 112 -5.21 0.61 0.18
C VAL A 112 -6.00 0.71 -1.11
N VAL A 113 -6.79 1.77 -1.27
CA VAL A 113 -7.65 1.96 -2.44
C VAL A 113 -6.81 2.38 -3.64
N ALA A 114 -6.92 1.64 -4.75
CA ALA A 114 -6.14 1.91 -5.96
C ALA A 114 -6.95 1.59 -7.23
N ASP A 115 -6.70 2.36 -8.30
CA ASP A 115 -7.27 2.14 -9.62
C ASP A 115 -6.33 1.37 -10.55
N ALA A 116 -5.03 1.55 -10.34
CA ALA A 116 -3.94 0.91 -11.06
C ALA A 116 -2.66 1.08 -10.24
N PHE A 117 -1.60 0.34 -10.56
CA PHE A 117 -0.28 0.62 -10.04
C PHE A 117 0.75 0.75 -11.17
N ILE A 118 1.86 1.43 -10.88
CA ILE A 118 2.86 1.79 -11.89
C ILE A 118 4.15 1.08 -11.56
N GLU A 119 4.62 0.25 -12.50
CA GLU A 119 5.87 -0.48 -12.39
C GLU A 119 6.66 -0.44 -13.69
N GLY A 120 7.95 -0.66 -13.59
CA GLY A 120 8.83 -0.79 -14.74
C GLY A 120 9.75 -2.00 -14.61
N PRO A 121 10.45 -2.39 -15.68
CA PRO A 121 11.46 -3.44 -15.62
C PRO A 121 12.47 -3.16 -14.51
N GLN A 122 13.02 -4.21 -13.90
CA GLN A 122 13.94 -4.06 -12.77
C GLN A 122 15.16 -3.17 -13.07
N ARG A 123 15.63 -3.18 -14.30
CA ARG A 123 16.81 -2.40 -14.73
C ARG A 123 16.43 -0.96 -15.08
N GLU A 124 15.41 -0.78 -15.92
CA GLU A 124 14.98 0.54 -16.43
C GLU A 124 14.12 1.29 -15.40
N LYS A 125 13.53 0.57 -14.44
CA LYS A 125 12.65 1.15 -13.41
C LYS A 125 11.54 2.00 -14.06
N LEU A 126 11.30 3.20 -13.53
CA LEU A 126 10.30 4.14 -14.05
C LEU A 126 10.76 4.95 -15.28
N ALA A 127 11.96 4.69 -15.84
CA ALA A 127 12.31 5.20 -17.17
C ALA A 127 11.50 4.50 -18.28
N LYS A 128 10.96 3.31 -17.99
CA LYS A 128 10.05 2.57 -18.88
C LYS A 128 8.83 2.13 -18.06
N PRO A 129 7.89 3.05 -17.72
CA PRO A 129 6.77 2.74 -16.87
C PRO A 129 5.67 1.97 -17.62
N TYR A 130 5.05 1.04 -16.91
CA TYR A 130 3.81 0.36 -17.30
C TYR A 130 2.75 0.67 -16.26
N VAL A 131 1.54 0.97 -16.72
CA VAL A 131 0.37 1.07 -15.85
C VAL A 131 -0.31 -0.30 -15.84
N VAL A 132 -0.45 -0.89 -14.66
CA VAL A 132 -0.98 -2.24 -14.47
C VAL A 132 -2.36 -2.14 -13.84
N TYR A 133 -3.35 -2.75 -14.52
CA TYR A 133 -4.75 -2.79 -14.12
C TYR A 133 -5.16 -4.20 -13.70
N ALA A 134 -6.27 -4.32 -12.97
CA ALA A 134 -6.94 -5.61 -12.78
C ALA A 134 -7.41 -6.15 -14.14
N ARG A 135 -7.31 -7.49 -14.35
CA ARG A 135 -7.58 -8.13 -15.63
C ARG A 135 -9.01 -7.89 -16.15
N ASP A 136 -9.97 -7.86 -15.24
CA ASP A 136 -11.38 -7.62 -15.53
C ASP A 136 -11.75 -6.16 -15.72
N GLY A 137 -10.75 -5.26 -15.57
CA GLY A 137 -10.94 -3.80 -15.61
C GLY A 137 -11.69 -3.24 -14.42
N GLN A 138 -11.99 -4.05 -13.40
CA GLN A 138 -12.65 -3.55 -12.18
C GLN A 138 -11.76 -2.58 -11.43
N ARG A 139 -12.33 -1.44 -11.07
CA ARG A 139 -11.69 -0.39 -10.28
C ARG A 139 -12.75 0.40 -9.49
N PRO A 140 -12.42 0.92 -8.29
CA PRO A 140 -11.14 0.67 -7.61
C PRO A 140 -11.04 -0.77 -7.09
N PHE A 141 -9.81 -1.25 -6.88
CA PHE A 141 -9.49 -2.49 -6.18
C PHE A 141 -8.70 -2.19 -4.90
N ALA A 142 -8.45 -3.20 -4.09
CA ALA A 142 -7.64 -3.04 -2.89
C ALA A 142 -6.24 -3.62 -3.06
N LEU A 143 -5.23 -2.89 -2.57
CA LEU A 143 -3.92 -3.44 -2.27
C LEU A 143 -3.83 -3.75 -0.77
N ALA A 144 -3.34 -4.93 -0.43
CA ALA A 144 -3.10 -5.28 0.97
C ALA A 144 -2.05 -4.35 1.58
N GLY A 145 -2.35 -3.78 2.74
CA GLY A 145 -1.47 -2.87 3.45
C GLY A 145 -1.38 -3.15 4.94
N ILE A 146 -0.38 -2.55 5.54
CA ILE A 146 -0.22 -2.39 6.99
C ILE A 146 -0.02 -0.92 7.30
N TRP A 147 -0.45 -0.49 8.48
CA TRP A 147 -0.33 0.89 8.92
C TRP A 147 0.19 0.98 10.35
N ASP A 148 0.66 2.17 10.73
CA ASP A 148 1.03 2.50 12.10
C ASP A 148 0.84 3.99 12.37
N GLU A 149 0.86 4.37 13.66
CA GLU A 149 0.83 5.73 14.14
C GLU A 149 2.19 6.08 14.75
N TRP A 150 2.84 7.07 14.20
CA TRP A 150 4.10 7.58 14.72
C TRP A 150 3.92 9.03 15.17
N THR A 151 4.46 9.36 16.35
CA THR A 151 4.45 10.74 16.85
C THR A 151 5.83 11.36 16.62
N ASP A 152 5.87 12.46 15.89
CA ASP A 152 7.10 13.27 15.78
C ASP A 152 7.44 13.87 17.14
N THR A 153 8.56 13.47 17.72
CA THR A 153 8.99 13.94 19.04
C THR A 153 9.41 15.40 19.05
N ALA A 154 9.71 16.00 17.90
CA ALA A 154 10.08 17.40 17.79
C ALA A 154 8.87 18.34 17.71
N THR A 155 7.79 17.90 17.03
CA THR A 155 6.60 18.72 16.80
C THR A 155 5.38 18.28 17.60
N GLY A 156 5.35 17.03 18.08
CA GLY A 156 4.18 16.40 18.69
C GLY A 156 3.12 15.95 17.66
N GLU A 157 3.39 16.07 16.37
CA GLU A 157 2.46 15.69 15.31
C GLU A 157 2.29 14.18 15.24
N LEU A 158 1.04 13.73 15.15
CA LEU A 158 0.69 12.32 14.95
C LEU A 158 0.56 12.04 13.45
N VAL A 159 1.45 11.19 12.93
CA VAL A 159 1.45 10.76 11.53
C VAL A 159 0.94 9.33 11.42
N ARG A 160 -0.20 9.13 10.77
CA ARG A 160 -0.71 7.82 10.36
C ARG A 160 -0.17 7.49 8.99
N SER A 161 0.53 6.37 8.87
CA SER A 161 1.20 6.01 7.62
C SER A 161 1.07 4.52 7.31
N PHE A 162 1.11 4.17 6.02
CA PHE A 162 0.95 2.79 5.58
C PHE A 162 2.03 2.34 4.59
N ALA A 163 2.23 1.02 4.50
CA ALA A 163 3.01 0.35 3.46
C ALA A 163 2.14 -0.67 2.72
N ILE A 164 2.43 -0.86 1.43
CA ILE A 164 1.82 -1.89 0.60
C ILE A 164 2.55 -3.22 0.84
N ILE A 165 1.80 -4.29 1.08
CA ILE A 165 2.36 -5.65 1.16
C ILE A 165 2.68 -6.13 -0.25
N THR A 166 3.90 -6.64 -0.42
CA THR A 166 4.35 -7.18 -1.69
C THR A 166 4.75 -8.65 -1.56
N THR A 167 4.66 -9.37 -2.67
CA THR A 167 5.03 -10.78 -2.80
C THR A 167 5.85 -10.99 -4.08
N THR A 168 6.17 -12.23 -4.42
CA THR A 168 6.80 -12.62 -5.69
C THR A 168 5.98 -12.11 -6.87
N ALA A 169 6.65 -11.80 -7.98
CA ALA A 169 5.99 -11.27 -9.18
C ALA A 169 5.00 -12.29 -9.78
N CYS A 170 3.79 -11.83 -10.09
CA CYS A 170 2.86 -12.57 -10.94
C CYS A 170 3.34 -12.59 -12.40
N ASP A 171 2.74 -13.45 -13.24
CA ASP A 171 3.14 -13.64 -14.64
C ASP A 171 3.17 -12.33 -15.43
N THR A 172 2.19 -11.43 -15.20
CA THR A 172 2.12 -10.12 -15.85
C THR A 172 3.35 -9.26 -15.53
N LEU A 173 3.77 -9.23 -14.26
CA LEU A 173 4.93 -8.45 -13.84
C LEU A 173 6.24 -9.12 -14.24
N GLN A 174 6.32 -10.45 -14.24
CA GLN A 174 7.45 -11.18 -14.80
C GLN A 174 7.63 -10.87 -16.30
N ALA A 175 6.51 -10.83 -17.06
CA ALA A 175 6.55 -10.53 -18.51
C ALA A 175 7.10 -9.13 -18.83
N ILE A 176 6.93 -8.15 -17.94
CA ILE A 176 7.55 -6.82 -18.11
C ILE A 176 8.95 -6.72 -17.47
N GLY A 177 9.49 -7.83 -16.96
CA GLY A 177 10.82 -7.87 -16.34
C GLY A 177 10.88 -7.31 -14.92
N HIS A 178 9.73 -7.27 -14.21
CA HIS A 178 9.68 -6.87 -12.80
C HIS A 178 9.66 -8.10 -11.87
N HIS A 179 10.24 -7.98 -10.68
CA HIS A 179 10.47 -9.11 -9.76
C HIS A 179 9.54 -9.13 -8.55
N ARG A 180 8.63 -8.18 -8.42
CA ARG A 180 7.70 -8.04 -7.28
C ARG A 180 6.29 -7.72 -7.75
N SER A 181 5.28 -8.20 -6.99
CA SER A 181 3.89 -7.79 -7.12
C SER A 181 3.37 -7.18 -5.83
N PRO A 182 2.51 -6.17 -5.86
CA PRO A 182 1.65 -5.90 -4.72
C PRO A 182 0.68 -7.07 -4.53
N VAL A 183 0.21 -7.27 -3.31
CA VAL A 183 -0.87 -8.23 -3.03
C VAL A 183 -2.20 -7.54 -3.32
N LEU A 184 -2.90 -8.00 -4.36
CA LEU A 184 -4.23 -7.51 -4.71
C LEU A 184 -5.28 -8.29 -3.92
N LEU A 185 -6.30 -7.57 -3.50
CA LEU A 185 -7.48 -8.12 -2.82
C LEU A 185 -8.72 -7.67 -3.59
N ASP A 186 -9.70 -8.56 -3.69
CA ASP A 186 -11.03 -8.22 -4.18
C ASP A 186 -11.86 -7.76 -2.97
N PRO A 187 -12.38 -6.53 -2.96
CA PRO A 187 -13.17 -5.99 -1.85
C PRO A 187 -14.55 -6.59 -1.78
#